data_cd8cae98f94c66261e9b3790c3ae3aae
#
_entry.id   cd8cae98f94c66261e9b3790c3ae3aae
#
_cell.length_a   1.000
_cell.length_b   1.000
_cell.length_c   1.000
_cell.angle_alpha   90.00
_cell.angle_beta   90.00
_cell.angle_gamma   90.00
#
_symmetry.space_group_name_H-M   'P 1'
#
loop_
_entity.id
_entity.type
_entity.pdbx_description
1 polymer ?
#
loop_
_entity_poly.entity_id
_entity_poly.type
_entity_poly.pdbx_seq_one_letter_code
_entity_poly.pdbx_strand_id
1 'polypeptide(L)'
;MAPRSVFRVALLLSFSVSLTVVLGFGLPALLNASMRMLGLPETSVTECIVLVYAVLVLYVASPRLPRGTVEINNKAVLVTGCDCGFGHELAKHLHKMGFTVFAGCYLKDKGGEGAKDLEDFHSERMKVLQLDVCSDDQVNKAVELIRNHLQDSQRGLWAVVNNAGVSTFGEVEFTSMDTYRQVSEVNLWGTIRVTKAVLPLIRRAKGRVVNLASMYGRMGNVMRSPYCVSKYGVEAFSDCLRYEMKSWGVKVSVIEPANFIVATGILTRDIVAATAEKLWSEAPAGVKEDYGKIHFDQHMALMRSYCSSGLRGVAPVMDDITDALVSKRPHTRYNPGELHWWIRVQVMTHLPAAISDFLYF
;
A
#
# COMPACT_ATOMS: atom_id res chain seq x y z
N MET A 1 -8.91 -4.76 18.74
CA MET A 1 -7.63 -4.24 18.16
C MET A 1 -6.66 -5.41 18.05
N ALA A 2 -6.07 -5.62 16.90
CA ALA A 2 -5.03 -6.64 16.78
C ALA A 2 -3.85 -6.28 17.72
N PRO A 3 -3.25 -7.22 18.45
CA PRO A 3 -2.17 -6.95 19.40
C PRO A 3 -0.98 -6.20 18.78
N ARG A 4 -0.77 -6.33 17.47
CA ARG A 4 0.28 -5.61 16.73
C ARG A 4 0.05 -4.09 16.63
N SER A 5 -1.20 -3.61 16.58
CA SER A 5 -1.48 -2.17 16.52
C SER A 5 -1.21 -1.51 17.88
N VAL A 6 -1.51 -2.20 18.97
CA VAL A 6 -1.21 -1.72 20.33
C VAL A 6 0.29 -1.63 20.56
N PHE A 7 1.04 -2.65 20.12
CA PHE A 7 2.50 -2.65 20.25
C PHE A 7 3.17 -1.53 19.46
N ARG A 8 2.74 -1.27 18.21
CA ARG A 8 3.26 -0.16 17.38
C ARG A 8 2.95 1.20 18.01
N VAL A 9 1.76 1.39 18.54
CA VAL A 9 1.39 2.62 19.25
C VAL A 9 2.24 2.78 20.51
N ALA A 10 2.43 1.72 21.28
CA ALA A 10 3.30 1.74 22.46
C ALA A 10 4.76 2.09 22.12
N LEU A 11 5.28 1.55 21.01
CA LEU A 11 6.64 1.84 20.54
C LEU A 11 6.78 3.29 20.06
N LEU A 12 5.80 3.83 19.33
CA LEU A 12 5.76 5.24 18.93
C LEU A 12 5.67 6.17 20.14
N LEU A 13 4.83 5.83 21.11
CA LEU A 13 4.73 6.59 22.36
C LEU A 13 6.05 6.55 23.14
N SER A 14 6.66 5.37 23.27
CA SER A 14 7.95 5.21 23.94
C SER A 14 9.06 6.00 23.24
N PHE A 15 9.15 5.93 21.91
CA PHE A 15 10.10 6.70 21.11
C PHE A 15 9.87 8.21 21.26
N SER A 16 8.60 8.66 21.16
CA SER A 16 8.24 10.06 21.32
C SER A 16 8.55 10.57 22.71
N VAL A 17 8.28 9.77 23.76
CA VAL A 17 8.61 10.12 25.14
C VAL A 17 10.14 10.19 25.32
N SER A 18 10.89 9.20 24.81
CA SER A 18 12.36 9.19 24.89
C SER A 18 12.97 10.39 24.17
N LEU A 19 12.50 10.68 22.96
CA LEU A 19 12.94 11.85 22.19
C LEU A 19 12.60 13.16 22.92
N THR A 20 11.43 13.24 23.52
CA THR A 20 11.00 14.40 24.31
C THR A 20 11.87 14.59 25.55
N VAL A 21 12.22 13.51 26.25
CA VAL A 21 13.12 13.57 27.41
C VAL A 21 14.52 14.05 26.98
N VAL A 22 15.04 13.51 25.87
CA VAL A 22 16.36 13.92 25.34
C VAL A 22 16.34 15.38 24.88
N LEU A 23 15.33 15.80 24.13
CA LEU A 23 15.21 17.18 23.63
C LEU A 23 14.75 18.15 24.70
N GLY A 24 13.93 17.72 25.68
CA GLY A 24 13.35 18.56 26.72
C GLY A 24 14.24 18.76 27.93
N PHE A 25 15.04 17.78 28.27
CA PHE A 25 15.90 17.86 29.44
C PHE A 25 17.39 17.79 29.08
N GLY A 26 17.76 16.93 28.15
CA GLY A 26 19.17 16.75 27.75
C GLY A 26 19.72 17.95 26.99
N LEU A 27 19.04 18.39 25.96
CA LEU A 27 19.49 19.52 25.14
C LEU A 27 19.47 20.85 25.89
N PRO A 28 18.41 21.20 26.65
CA PRO A 28 18.42 22.41 27.50
C PRO A 28 19.47 22.35 28.61
N ALA A 29 19.69 21.21 29.23
CA ALA A 29 20.77 21.05 30.24
C ALA A 29 22.14 21.30 29.65
N LEU A 30 22.38 20.80 28.43
CA LEU A 30 23.62 20.98 27.68
C LEU A 30 23.81 22.43 27.23
N LEU A 31 22.72 23.07 26.74
CA LEU A 31 22.72 24.49 26.38
C LEU A 31 22.93 25.37 27.60
N ASN A 32 22.24 25.12 28.72
CA ASN A 32 22.41 25.89 29.94
C ASN A 32 23.80 25.69 30.58
N ALA A 33 24.37 24.49 30.48
CA ALA A 33 25.76 24.27 30.87
C ALA A 33 26.73 25.11 30.02
N SER A 34 26.52 25.16 28.70
CA SER A 34 27.31 25.99 27.78
C SER A 34 27.13 27.48 28.05
N MET A 35 25.91 27.93 28.35
CA MET A 35 25.60 29.32 28.70
C MET A 35 26.25 29.74 29.99
N ARG A 36 26.29 28.85 31.02
CA ARG A 36 27.03 29.06 32.26
C ARG A 36 28.54 29.23 31.99
N MET A 37 29.12 28.40 31.15
CA MET A 37 30.53 28.50 30.77
C MET A 37 30.87 29.82 30.08
N LEU A 38 29.89 30.42 29.38
CA LEU A 38 30.02 31.68 28.66
C LEU A 38 29.60 32.90 29.51
N GLY A 39 29.16 32.72 30.76
CA GLY A 39 28.71 33.78 31.63
C GLY A 39 27.34 34.38 31.25
N LEU A 40 26.53 33.65 30.46
CA LEU A 40 25.21 34.09 30.01
C LEU A 40 24.09 33.51 30.90
N PRO A 41 22.91 34.20 31.01
CA PRO A 41 21.82 33.71 31.85
C PRO A 41 21.18 32.45 31.28
N GLU A 42 20.79 31.54 32.18
CA GLU A 42 20.03 30.32 31.81
C GLU A 42 18.62 30.67 31.35
N THR A 43 18.08 29.86 30.42
CA THR A 43 16.74 30.03 29.87
C THR A 43 15.82 28.85 30.22
N SER A 44 14.62 29.11 30.72
CA SER A 44 13.55 28.13 30.97
C SER A 44 12.58 28.00 29.77
N VAL A 45 12.70 28.86 28.78
CA VAL A 45 11.79 28.90 27.60
C VAL A 45 11.83 27.61 26.81
N THR A 46 13.01 26.98 26.71
CA THR A 46 13.19 25.72 25.99
C THR A 46 12.39 24.58 26.61
N GLU A 47 12.34 24.50 27.94
CA GLU A 47 11.58 23.48 28.69
C GLU A 47 10.09 23.58 28.41
N CYS A 48 9.53 24.81 28.42
CA CYS A 48 8.13 25.06 28.12
C CYS A 48 7.77 24.66 26.67
N ILE A 49 8.62 25.00 25.68
CA ILE A 49 8.40 24.64 24.26
C ILE A 49 8.38 23.12 24.10
N VAL A 50 9.32 22.42 24.74
CA VAL A 50 9.41 20.97 24.63
C VAL A 50 8.25 20.28 25.35
N LEU A 51 7.80 20.79 26.48
CA LEU A 51 6.60 20.28 27.16
C LEU A 51 5.36 20.44 26.29
N VAL A 52 5.16 21.60 25.67
CA VAL A 52 4.05 21.86 24.75
C VAL A 52 4.15 20.93 23.53
N TYR A 53 5.35 20.74 22.98
CA TYR A 53 5.58 19.81 21.88
C TYR A 53 5.26 18.36 22.30
N ALA A 54 5.68 17.92 23.48
CA ALA A 54 5.38 16.59 24.02
C ALA A 54 3.87 16.36 24.16
N VAL A 55 3.16 17.33 24.73
CA VAL A 55 1.70 17.26 24.87
C VAL A 55 1.02 17.18 23.49
N LEU A 56 1.49 17.97 22.52
CA LEU A 56 0.97 17.96 21.15
C LEU A 56 1.22 16.61 20.48
N VAL A 57 2.43 16.06 20.59
CA VAL A 57 2.79 14.73 20.04
C VAL A 57 1.96 13.64 20.70
N LEU A 58 1.82 13.64 22.02
CA LEU A 58 0.96 12.69 22.74
C LEU A 58 -0.50 12.81 22.31
N TYR A 59 -1.00 14.02 22.11
CA TYR A 59 -2.37 14.28 21.64
C TYR A 59 -2.57 13.76 20.20
N VAL A 60 -1.61 13.98 19.30
CA VAL A 60 -1.68 13.55 17.90
C VAL A 60 -1.45 12.05 17.77
N ALA A 61 -0.49 11.49 18.52
CA ALA A 61 -0.16 10.06 18.51
C ALA A 61 -1.17 9.22 19.29
N SER A 62 -1.93 9.83 20.22
CA SER A 62 -2.95 9.14 21.01
C SER A 62 -4.01 8.52 20.09
N PRO A 63 -4.18 7.19 20.11
CA PRO A 63 -5.24 6.57 19.34
C PRO A 63 -6.60 7.06 19.83
N ARG A 64 -7.38 7.67 18.94
CA ARG A 64 -8.76 8.06 19.25
C ARG A 64 -9.61 6.81 19.37
N LEU A 65 -9.69 6.25 20.55
CA LEU A 65 -10.46 5.04 20.89
C LEU A 65 -11.82 5.43 21.49
N PRO A 66 -12.88 4.63 21.25
CA PRO A 66 -13.00 3.60 20.21
C PRO A 66 -13.30 4.23 18.84
N ARG A 67 -12.75 3.68 17.75
CA ARG A 67 -13.01 4.19 16.38
C ARG A 67 -14.41 3.85 15.87
N GLY A 68 -15.05 2.83 16.46
CA GLY A 68 -16.36 2.33 16.05
C GLY A 68 -16.35 1.68 14.68
N THR A 69 -17.35 0.88 14.39
CA THR A 69 -17.52 0.19 13.08
C THR A 69 -18.80 0.65 12.42
N VAL A 70 -18.85 0.57 11.10
CA VAL A 70 -20.06 0.76 10.31
C VAL A 70 -20.81 -0.56 10.19
N GLU A 71 -22.12 -0.49 10.04
CA GLU A 71 -22.93 -1.65 9.71
C GLU A 71 -22.61 -2.13 8.29
N ILE A 72 -22.45 -3.45 8.12
CA ILE A 72 -22.03 -4.07 6.85
C ILE A 72 -23.24 -4.37 5.94
N ASN A 73 -24.40 -4.60 6.53
CA ASN A 73 -25.60 -5.04 5.81
C ASN A 73 -25.87 -4.17 4.57
N ASN A 74 -26.13 -4.83 3.45
CA ASN A 74 -26.40 -4.22 2.14
C ASN A 74 -25.28 -3.32 1.59
N LYS A 75 -24.02 -3.49 2.04
CA LYS A 75 -22.89 -2.79 1.44
C LYS A 75 -22.22 -3.64 0.38
N ALA A 76 -21.90 -2.98 -0.73
CA ALA A 76 -21.25 -3.60 -1.88
C ALA A 76 -19.83 -3.05 -2.06
N VAL A 77 -18.90 -3.93 -2.39
CA VAL A 77 -17.47 -3.60 -2.59
C VAL A 77 -16.99 -4.14 -3.93
N LEU A 78 -16.32 -3.33 -4.73
CA LEU A 78 -15.56 -3.77 -5.89
C LEU A 78 -14.13 -4.06 -5.46
N VAL A 79 -13.62 -5.24 -5.80
CA VAL A 79 -12.21 -5.61 -5.62
C VAL A 79 -11.61 -5.91 -6.98
N THR A 80 -10.49 -5.31 -7.35
CA THR A 80 -9.81 -5.58 -8.63
C THR A 80 -8.67 -6.58 -8.45
N GLY A 81 -8.39 -7.40 -9.48
CA GLY A 81 -7.31 -8.40 -9.45
C GLY A 81 -7.59 -9.56 -8.51
N CYS A 82 -8.78 -10.16 -8.66
CA CYS A 82 -9.24 -11.28 -7.83
C CYS A 82 -8.84 -12.66 -8.39
N ASP A 83 -8.00 -12.73 -9.41
CA ASP A 83 -7.55 -14.00 -10.00
C ASP A 83 -6.69 -14.81 -9.02
N CYS A 84 -5.94 -14.15 -8.14
CA CYS A 84 -5.04 -14.80 -7.18
C CYS A 84 -4.64 -13.84 -6.04
N GLY A 85 -3.84 -14.33 -5.09
CA GLY A 85 -3.18 -13.52 -4.07
C GLY A 85 -4.14 -12.74 -3.17
N PHE A 86 -3.79 -11.49 -2.85
CA PHE A 86 -4.58 -10.67 -1.92
C PHE A 86 -6.01 -10.44 -2.38
N GLY A 87 -6.24 -10.16 -3.67
CA GLY A 87 -7.58 -9.87 -4.18
C GLY A 87 -8.53 -11.05 -4.07
N HIS A 88 -8.03 -12.24 -4.37
CA HIS A 88 -8.79 -13.48 -4.28
C HIS A 88 -9.21 -13.80 -2.83
N GLU A 89 -8.23 -13.80 -1.91
CA GLU A 89 -8.49 -14.04 -0.49
C GLU A 89 -9.38 -12.94 0.12
N LEU A 90 -9.20 -11.69 -0.31
CA LEU A 90 -10.04 -10.59 0.13
C LEU A 90 -11.48 -10.74 -0.33
N ALA A 91 -11.73 -11.15 -1.57
CA ALA A 91 -13.07 -11.39 -2.07
C ALA A 91 -13.81 -12.42 -1.23
N LYS A 92 -13.15 -13.56 -0.92
CA LYS A 92 -13.68 -14.60 -0.03
C LYS A 92 -13.95 -14.07 1.38
N HIS A 93 -12.99 -13.34 1.94
CA HIS A 93 -13.08 -12.78 3.29
C HIS A 93 -14.25 -11.79 3.42
N LEU A 94 -14.40 -10.85 2.50
CA LEU A 94 -15.46 -9.85 2.51
C LEU A 94 -16.85 -10.51 2.29
N HIS A 95 -16.94 -11.50 1.41
CA HIS A 95 -18.16 -12.27 1.22
C HIS A 95 -18.59 -12.97 2.52
N LYS A 96 -17.66 -13.61 3.23
CA LYS A 96 -17.89 -14.24 4.52
C LYS A 96 -18.34 -13.26 5.59
N MET A 97 -17.85 -12.02 5.55
CA MET A 97 -18.28 -10.94 6.45
C MET A 97 -19.70 -10.41 6.16
N GLY A 98 -20.28 -10.72 5.02
CA GLY A 98 -21.63 -10.28 4.64
C GLY A 98 -21.70 -9.16 3.60
N PHE A 99 -20.57 -8.73 3.03
CA PHE A 99 -20.60 -7.80 1.90
C PHE A 99 -21.11 -8.45 0.63
N THR A 100 -21.72 -7.66 -0.24
CA THR A 100 -21.82 -8.00 -1.65
C THR A 100 -20.50 -7.64 -2.32
N VAL A 101 -19.84 -8.63 -2.93
CA VAL A 101 -18.52 -8.49 -3.52
C VAL A 101 -18.62 -8.56 -5.03
N PHE A 102 -18.16 -7.53 -5.71
CA PHE A 102 -17.88 -7.54 -7.14
C PHE A 102 -16.39 -7.87 -7.31
N ALA A 103 -16.10 -9.10 -7.68
CA ALA A 103 -14.74 -9.62 -7.83
C ALA A 103 -14.29 -9.44 -9.28
N GLY A 104 -13.45 -8.45 -9.54
CA GLY A 104 -12.89 -8.18 -10.86
C GLY A 104 -11.71 -9.10 -11.15
N CYS A 105 -11.85 -10.02 -12.10
CA CYS A 105 -10.85 -10.97 -12.54
C CYS A 105 -10.41 -10.66 -13.97
N TYR A 106 -9.10 -10.64 -14.20
CA TYR A 106 -8.51 -10.43 -15.53
C TYR A 106 -8.69 -11.65 -16.45
N LEU A 107 -8.68 -12.85 -15.88
CA LEU A 107 -8.73 -14.11 -16.64
C LEU A 107 -10.11 -14.78 -16.63
N LYS A 108 -11.18 -14.11 -16.22
CA LYS A 108 -12.51 -14.72 -16.14
C LYS A 108 -12.94 -15.32 -17.47
N ASP A 109 -12.97 -14.52 -18.55
CA ASP A 109 -13.42 -14.96 -19.87
C ASP A 109 -12.47 -15.99 -20.52
N LYS A 110 -11.24 -16.12 -19.98
CA LYS A 110 -10.25 -17.13 -20.37
C LYS A 110 -10.33 -18.39 -19.50
N GLY A 111 -11.31 -18.49 -18.61
CA GLY A 111 -11.51 -19.66 -17.76
C GLY A 111 -10.49 -19.78 -16.63
N GLY A 112 -9.97 -18.67 -16.12
CA GLY A 112 -9.00 -18.64 -15.01
C GLY A 112 -9.52 -19.34 -13.77
N GLU A 113 -8.66 -20.14 -13.11
CA GLU A 113 -9.01 -20.94 -11.94
C GLU A 113 -9.55 -20.09 -10.78
N GLY A 114 -8.93 -18.94 -10.51
CA GLY A 114 -9.38 -18.05 -9.43
C GLY A 114 -10.77 -17.48 -9.67
N ALA A 115 -11.13 -17.17 -10.92
CA ALA A 115 -12.47 -16.72 -11.25
C ALA A 115 -13.50 -17.83 -11.03
N LYS A 116 -13.19 -19.07 -11.46
CA LYS A 116 -14.05 -20.24 -11.25
C LYS A 116 -14.26 -20.54 -9.76
N ASP A 117 -13.19 -20.53 -8.97
CA ASP A 117 -13.27 -20.75 -7.51
C ASP A 117 -14.19 -19.72 -6.82
N LEU A 118 -14.21 -18.48 -7.29
CA LEU A 118 -15.14 -17.46 -6.80
C LEU A 118 -16.57 -17.64 -7.33
N GLU A 119 -16.76 -18.11 -8.55
CA GLU A 119 -18.08 -18.44 -9.10
C GLU A 119 -18.72 -19.64 -8.39
N ASP A 120 -17.93 -20.61 -7.96
CA ASP A 120 -18.38 -21.81 -7.24
C ASP A 120 -18.98 -21.51 -5.85
N PHE A 121 -18.89 -20.28 -5.36
CA PHE A 121 -19.63 -19.86 -4.17
C PHE A 121 -21.17 -19.88 -4.41
N HIS A 122 -21.62 -19.86 -5.65
CA HIS A 122 -23.04 -19.84 -6.04
C HIS A 122 -23.91 -18.88 -5.21
N SER A 123 -23.35 -17.71 -4.89
CA SER A 123 -23.96 -16.73 -3.99
C SER A 123 -24.39 -15.46 -4.72
N GLU A 124 -25.59 -14.98 -4.42
CA GLU A 124 -26.06 -13.69 -4.93
C GLU A 124 -25.19 -12.51 -4.48
N ARG A 125 -24.40 -12.70 -3.43
CA ARG A 125 -23.46 -11.70 -2.91
C ARG A 125 -22.04 -11.83 -3.43
N MET A 126 -21.74 -12.82 -4.28
CA MET A 126 -20.44 -12.93 -4.98
C MET A 126 -20.69 -12.78 -6.48
N LYS A 127 -20.22 -11.71 -7.07
CA LYS A 127 -20.38 -11.39 -8.49
C LYS A 127 -19.02 -11.28 -9.16
N VAL A 128 -18.65 -12.28 -9.94
CA VAL A 128 -17.37 -12.30 -10.65
C VAL A 128 -17.50 -11.57 -11.97
N LEU A 129 -16.64 -10.57 -12.20
CA LEU A 129 -16.63 -9.72 -13.37
C LEU A 129 -15.35 -9.93 -14.19
N GLN A 130 -15.46 -9.97 -15.53
CA GLN A 130 -14.29 -9.80 -16.38
C GLN A 130 -13.82 -8.34 -16.24
N LEU A 131 -12.59 -8.13 -15.80
CA LEU A 131 -12.08 -6.79 -15.54
C LEU A 131 -10.55 -6.70 -15.76
N ASP A 132 -10.19 -6.15 -16.93
CA ASP A 132 -8.84 -5.63 -17.16
C ASP A 132 -8.85 -4.13 -16.81
N VAL A 133 -8.08 -3.76 -15.79
CA VAL A 133 -7.96 -2.37 -15.34
C VAL A 133 -7.31 -1.44 -16.37
N CYS A 134 -6.65 -2.01 -17.39
CA CYS A 134 -6.06 -1.28 -18.51
C CYS A 134 -7.08 -0.96 -19.61
N SER A 135 -8.28 -1.59 -19.61
CA SER A 135 -9.30 -1.44 -20.62
C SER A 135 -10.44 -0.53 -20.16
N ASP A 136 -10.58 0.64 -20.77
CA ASP A 136 -11.69 1.56 -20.48
C ASP A 136 -13.05 0.89 -20.75
N ASP A 137 -13.15 0.07 -21.80
CA ASP A 137 -14.38 -0.66 -22.14
C ASP A 137 -14.78 -1.65 -21.04
N GLN A 138 -13.85 -2.48 -20.57
CA GLN A 138 -14.14 -3.45 -19.50
C GLN A 138 -14.46 -2.75 -18.17
N VAL A 139 -13.76 -1.68 -17.85
CA VAL A 139 -14.04 -0.87 -16.65
C VAL A 139 -15.44 -0.28 -16.72
N ASN A 140 -15.84 0.30 -17.87
CA ASN A 140 -17.18 0.87 -18.05
C ASN A 140 -18.26 -0.20 -17.97
N LYS A 141 -18.08 -1.36 -18.60
CA LYS A 141 -18.99 -2.51 -18.50
C LYS A 141 -19.15 -2.99 -17.05
N ALA A 142 -18.05 -3.09 -16.31
CA ALA A 142 -18.09 -3.47 -14.89
C ALA A 142 -18.90 -2.45 -14.06
N VAL A 143 -18.70 -1.15 -14.30
CA VAL A 143 -19.47 -0.09 -13.62
C VAL A 143 -20.96 -0.17 -13.94
N GLU A 144 -21.31 -0.47 -15.18
CA GLU A 144 -22.72 -0.63 -15.60
C GLU A 144 -23.35 -1.84 -14.89
N LEU A 145 -22.69 -2.99 -14.88
CA LEU A 145 -23.15 -4.18 -14.16
C LEU A 145 -23.35 -3.92 -12.66
N ILE A 146 -22.39 -3.22 -12.03
CA ILE A 146 -22.51 -2.80 -10.63
C ILE A 146 -23.72 -1.90 -10.43
N ARG A 147 -23.91 -0.90 -11.29
CA ARG A 147 -25.05 0.03 -11.22
C ARG A 147 -26.39 -0.69 -11.32
N ASN A 148 -26.51 -1.60 -12.28
CA ASN A 148 -27.72 -2.38 -12.51
C ASN A 148 -28.03 -3.30 -11.33
N HIS A 149 -27.00 -3.91 -10.72
CA HIS A 149 -27.18 -4.78 -9.56
C HIS A 149 -27.59 -4.01 -8.30
N LEU A 150 -27.10 -2.78 -8.11
CA LEU A 150 -27.44 -1.96 -6.95
C LEU A 150 -28.91 -1.48 -6.96
N GLN A 151 -29.66 -1.68 -8.02
CA GLN A 151 -31.09 -1.47 -8.27
C GLN A 151 -31.66 -0.11 -7.80
N ASP A 152 -31.03 0.50 -6.82
CA ASP A 152 -31.41 1.78 -6.26
C ASP A 152 -30.23 2.74 -6.41
N SER A 153 -30.33 3.61 -7.39
CA SER A 153 -29.31 4.60 -7.73
C SER A 153 -28.93 5.52 -6.53
N GLN A 154 -29.69 5.48 -5.44
CA GLN A 154 -29.46 6.30 -4.25
C GLN A 154 -28.46 5.67 -3.27
N ARG A 155 -28.31 4.33 -3.22
CA ARG A 155 -27.43 3.68 -2.24
C ARG A 155 -25.95 3.75 -2.58
N GLY A 156 -25.59 3.72 -3.86
CA GLY A 156 -24.22 3.78 -4.35
C GLY A 156 -23.39 2.53 -4.01
N LEU A 157 -22.10 2.55 -4.42
CA LEU A 157 -21.12 1.53 -4.10
C LEU A 157 -20.39 1.92 -2.81
N TRP A 158 -20.37 1.01 -1.82
CA TRP A 158 -19.74 1.31 -0.55
C TRP A 158 -18.22 1.48 -0.67
N ALA A 159 -17.56 0.62 -1.43
CA ALA A 159 -16.12 0.74 -1.56
C ALA A 159 -15.58 0.20 -2.89
N VAL A 160 -14.41 0.71 -3.26
CA VAL A 160 -13.50 0.09 -4.21
C VAL A 160 -12.18 -0.25 -3.51
N VAL A 161 -11.68 -1.45 -3.77
CA VAL A 161 -10.33 -1.88 -3.38
C VAL A 161 -9.54 -2.08 -4.66
N ASN A 162 -8.66 -1.12 -4.97
CA ASN A 162 -7.75 -1.19 -6.10
C ASN A 162 -6.55 -2.06 -5.73
N ASN A 163 -6.70 -3.36 -5.96
CA ASN A 163 -5.69 -4.36 -5.64
C ASN A 163 -4.93 -4.86 -6.87
N ALA A 164 -5.52 -4.80 -8.08
CA ALA A 164 -4.85 -5.23 -9.31
C ALA A 164 -3.46 -4.62 -9.44
N GLY A 165 -2.47 -5.46 -9.70
CA GLY A 165 -1.10 -5.01 -9.83
C GLY A 165 -0.15 -6.10 -10.24
N VAL A 166 0.93 -5.68 -10.87
CA VAL A 166 2.03 -6.53 -11.32
C VAL A 166 3.34 -6.03 -10.73
N SER A 167 4.32 -6.92 -10.63
CA SER A 167 5.66 -6.57 -10.16
C SER A 167 6.70 -6.99 -11.21
N THR A 168 7.79 -6.25 -11.24
CA THR A 168 8.96 -6.58 -12.06
C THR A 168 10.22 -6.18 -11.31
N PHE A 169 11.36 -6.53 -11.89
CA PHE A 169 12.68 -6.17 -11.40
C PHE A 169 13.63 -6.00 -12.59
N GLY A 170 14.73 -5.32 -12.34
CA GLY A 170 15.80 -5.06 -13.31
C GLY A 170 16.52 -3.77 -12.93
N GLU A 171 17.82 -3.73 -13.15
CA GLU A 171 18.59 -2.48 -13.05
C GLU A 171 18.10 -1.52 -14.12
N VAL A 172 18.26 -0.22 -13.86
CA VAL A 172 17.68 0.83 -14.69
C VAL A 172 18.12 0.72 -16.15
N GLU A 173 19.41 0.48 -16.42
CA GLU A 173 19.94 0.40 -17.78
C GLU A 173 19.58 -0.89 -18.52
N PHE A 174 19.27 -1.96 -17.80
CA PHE A 174 18.75 -3.21 -18.38
C PHE A 174 17.25 -3.17 -18.66
N THR A 175 16.54 -2.22 -18.07
CA THR A 175 15.07 -2.21 -18.10
C THR A 175 14.55 -1.28 -19.18
N SER A 176 13.85 -1.82 -20.18
CA SER A 176 13.26 -1.04 -21.27
C SER A 176 12.18 -0.09 -20.80
N MET A 177 12.00 1.05 -21.50
CA MET A 177 10.92 2.01 -21.23
C MET A 177 9.53 1.37 -21.36
N ASP A 178 9.37 0.34 -22.19
CA ASP A 178 8.10 -0.37 -22.33
C ASP A 178 7.75 -1.16 -21.06
N THR A 179 8.73 -1.70 -20.37
CA THR A 179 8.51 -2.32 -19.04
C THR A 179 8.02 -1.28 -18.02
N TYR A 180 8.59 -0.07 -17.98
CA TYR A 180 8.08 1.01 -17.13
C TYR A 180 6.64 1.39 -17.46
N ARG A 181 6.31 1.50 -18.75
CA ARG A 181 4.94 1.82 -19.22
C ARG A 181 3.97 0.72 -18.84
N GLN A 182 4.29 -0.55 -19.10
CA GLN A 182 3.43 -1.70 -18.80
C GLN A 182 3.13 -1.81 -17.31
N VAL A 183 4.14 -1.69 -16.44
CA VAL A 183 3.94 -1.76 -14.99
C VAL A 183 3.12 -0.58 -14.50
N SER A 184 3.38 0.62 -15.00
CA SER A 184 2.61 1.82 -14.64
C SER A 184 1.18 1.77 -15.17
N GLU A 185 0.96 1.18 -16.34
CA GLU A 185 -0.39 1.05 -16.93
C GLU A 185 -1.32 0.23 -16.02
N VAL A 186 -0.83 -0.89 -15.49
CA VAL A 186 -1.61 -1.70 -14.56
C VAL A 186 -1.71 -1.04 -13.18
N ASN A 187 -0.56 -0.74 -12.57
CA ASN A 187 -0.51 -0.39 -11.14
C ASN A 187 -1.03 1.02 -10.85
N LEU A 188 -0.74 1.98 -11.72
CA LEU A 188 -1.05 3.40 -11.53
C LEU A 188 -2.24 3.83 -12.37
N TRP A 189 -2.14 3.75 -13.69
CA TRP A 189 -3.20 4.24 -14.57
C TRP A 189 -4.47 3.40 -14.44
N GLY A 190 -4.36 2.08 -14.26
CA GLY A 190 -5.47 1.18 -13.96
C GLY A 190 -6.17 1.56 -12.65
N THR A 191 -5.42 1.82 -11.57
CA THR A 191 -5.96 2.31 -10.30
C THR A 191 -6.73 3.62 -10.48
N ILE A 192 -6.17 4.58 -11.21
CA ILE A 192 -6.81 5.88 -11.48
C ILE A 192 -8.08 5.69 -12.32
N ARG A 193 -8.01 4.89 -13.39
CA ARG A 193 -9.11 4.59 -14.31
C ARG A 193 -10.31 4.00 -13.58
N VAL A 194 -10.10 2.92 -12.84
CA VAL A 194 -11.16 2.27 -12.05
C VAL A 194 -11.74 3.22 -11.02
N THR A 195 -10.88 3.93 -10.27
CA THR A 195 -11.33 4.89 -9.26
C THR A 195 -12.23 5.96 -9.87
N LYS A 196 -11.81 6.60 -10.96
CA LYS A 196 -12.61 7.63 -11.65
C LYS A 196 -13.97 7.11 -12.11
N ALA A 197 -14.00 5.90 -12.64
CA ALA A 197 -15.22 5.29 -13.16
C ALA A 197 -16.25 4.99 -12.06
N VAL A 198 -15.82 4.52 -10.89
CA VAL A 198 -16.72 4.19 -9.76
C VAL A 198 -16.94 5.35 -8.79
N LEU A 199 -16.14 6.42 -8.84
CA LEU A 199 -16.19 7.52 -7.88
C LEU A 199 -17.56 8.17 -7.72
N PRO A 200 -18.39 8.35 -8.77
CA PRO A 200 -19.76 8.84 -8.61
C PRO A 200 -20.62 7.95 -7.71
N LEU A 201 -20.47 6.62 -7.79
CA LEU A 201 -21.19 5.67 -6.94
C LEU A 201 -20.65 5.70 -5.49
N ILE A 202 -19.35 5.82 -5.33
CA ILE A 202 -18.67 5.93 -4.01
C ILE A 202 -19.10 7.22 -3.30
N ARG A 203 -19.18 8.34 -4.00
CA ARG A 203 -19.63 9.62 -3.42
C ARG A 203 -21.07 9.55 -2.89
N ARG A 204 -21.98 8.92 -3.64
CA ARG A 204 -23.37 8.72 -3.19
C ARG A 204 -23.45 7.94 -1.88
N ALA A 205 -22.61 6.91 -1.74
CA ALA A 205 -22.54 6.09 -0.53
C ALA A 205 -21.77 6.77 0.62
N LYS A 206 -21.10 7.92 0.41
CA LYS A 206 -20.09 8.49 1.31
C LYS A 206 -19.10 7.40 1.75
N GLY A 207 -18.63 6.65 0.77
CA GLY A 207 -18.00 5.36 0.91
C GLY A 207 -16.49 5.40 1.12
N ARG A 208 -15.79 4.41 0.53
CA ARG A 208 -14.36 4.16 0.75
C ARG A 208 -13.63 3.94 -0.58
N VAL A 209 -12.42 4.48 -0.69
CA VAL A 209 -11.44 4.07 -1.69
C VAL A 209 -10.23 3.51 -0.94
N VAL A 210 -9.87 2.27 -1.24
CA VAL A 210 -8.71 1.59 -0.64
C VAL A 210 -7.75 1.23 -1.76
N ASN A 211 -6.57 1.83 -1.75
CA ASN A 211 -5.55 1.61 -2.77
C ASN A 211 -4.41 0.75 -2.21
N LEU A 212 -4.09 -0.35 -2.89
CA LEU A 212 -2.92 -1.15 -2.56
C LEU A 212 -1.67 -0.54 -3.21
N ALA A 213 -0.90 0.18 -2.40
CA ALA A 213 0.44 0.61 -2.76
C ALA A 213 1.46 -0.48 -2.39
N SER A 214 2.50 -0.12 -1.68
CA SER A 214 3.55 -0.99 -1.16
C SER A 214 4.46 -0.16 -0.26
N MET A 215 5.26 -0.79 0.59
CA MET A 215 6.41 -0.11 1.20
C MET A 215 7.33 0.54 0.14
N TYR A 216 7.39 -0.01 -1.07
CA TYR A 216 8.11 0.57 -2.21
C TYR A 216 7.39 1.75 -2.89
N GLY A 217 6.25 2.18 -2.39
CA GLY A 217 5.66 3.48 -2.68
C GLY A 217 6.19 4.59 -1.77
N ARG A 218 6.99 4.24 -0.75
CA ARG A 218 7.56 5.15 0.24
C ARG A 218 9.09 5.13 0.27
N MET A 219 9.71 4.11 -0.25
CA MET A 219 11.17 3.99 -0.35
C MET A 219 11.56 3.34 -1.68
N GLY A 220 12.69 3.80 -2.26
CA GLY A 220 13.32 3.13 -3.39
C GLY A 220 13.97 1.81 -2.97
N ASN A 221 14.23 0.96 -3.93
CA ASN A 221 15.04 -0.25 -3.74
C ASN A 221 15.76 -0.62 -5.03
N VAL A 222 16.97 -1.13 -4.90
CA VAL A 222 17.78 -1.59 -6.03
C VAL A 222 16.98 -2.61 -6.87
N MET A 223 17.08 -2.52 -8.19
CA MET A 223 16.41 -3.37 -9.17
C MET A 223 14.86 -3.30 -9.17
N ARG A 224 14.25 -2.34 -8.49
CA ARG A 224 12.78 -2.24 -8.38
C ARG A 224 12.21 -0.96 -8.97
N SER A 225 13.00 -0.20 -9.73
CA SER A 225 12.61 1.14 -10.18
C SER A 225 11.27 1.22 -10.92
N PRO A 226 10.88 0.34 -11.88
CA PRO A 226 9.57 0.46 -12.52
C PRO A 226 8.40 0.24 -11.53
N TYR A 227 8.58 -0.71 -10.63
CA TYR A 227 7.58 -0.98 -9.59
C TYR A 227 7.50 0.16 -8.59
N CYS A 228 8.64 0.66 -8.08
CA CYS A 228 8.68 1.80 -7.17
C CYS A 228 7.99 3.02 -7.77
N VAL A 229 8.35 3.42 -9.00
CA VAL A 229 7.73 4.55 -9.72
C VAL A 229 6.21 4.41 -9.74
N SER A 230 5.69 3.24 -10.11
CA SER A 230 4.25 3.01 -10.15
C SER A 230 3.59 3.14 -8.78
N LYS A 231 4.22 2.63 -7.71
CA LYS A 231 3.66 2.65 -6.35
C LYS A 231 3.79 4.02 -5.67
N TYR A 232 4.85 4.79 -5.93
CA TYR A 232 4.93 6.20 -5.55
C TYR A 232 3.81 7.02 -6.21
N GLY A 233 3.51 6.73 -7.48
CA GLY A 233 2.37 7.34 -8.18
C GLY A 233 1.04 7.05 -7.50
N VAL A 234 0.81 5.83 -7.03
CA VAL A 234 -0.41 5.45 -6.27
C VAL A 234 -0.51 6.21 -4.95
N GLU A 235 0.61 6.39 -4.23
CA GLU A 235 0.64 7.20 -2.99
C GLU A 235 0.22 8.65 -3.28
N ALA A 236 0.87 9.29 -4.25
CA ALA A 236 0.58 10.67 -4.62
C ALA A 236 -0.88 10.86 -5.07
N PHE A 237 -1.39 9.97 -5.93
CA PHE A 237 -2.78 9.97 -6.36
C PHE A 237 -3.74 9.84 -5.18
N SER A 238 -3.44 8.93 -4.26
CA SER A 238 -4.29 8.68 -3.09
C SER A 238 -4.36 9.89 -2.15
N ASP A 239 -3.26 10.60 -1.95
CA ASP A 239 -3.22 11.81 -1.13
C ASP A 239 -4.04 12.95 -1.78
N CYS A 240 -3.87 13.20 -3.07
CA CYS A 240 -4.68 14.17 -3.81
C CYS A 240 -6.17 13.84 -3.70
N LEU A 241 -6.54 12.60 -4.03
CA LEU A 241 -7.92 12.13 -3.95
C LEU A 241 -8.51 12.27 -2.54
N ARG A 242 -7.74 11.98 -1.51
CA ARG A 242 -8.16 12.10 -0.11
C ARG A 242 -8.52 13.53 0.27
N TYR A 243 -7.75 14.50 -0.18
CA TYR A 243 -8.04 15.91 0.06
C TYR A 243 -9.29 16.36 -0.69
N GLU A 244 -9.42 16.02 -1.97
CA GLU A 244 -10.57 16.36 -2.80
C GLU A 244 -11.87 15.74 -2.30
N MET A 245 -11.81 14.50 -1.83
CA MET A 245 -12.99 13.74 -1.41
C MET A 245 -13.42 14.02 0.03
N LYS A 246 -12.68 14.82 0.78
CA LYS A 246 -12.98 15.13 2.17
C LYS A 246 -14.36 15.80 2.34
N SER A 247 -14.71 16.75 1.50
CA SER A 247 -16.00 17.46 1.50
C SER A 247 -17.18 16.54 1.13
N TRP A 248 -16.92 15.49 0.36
CA TRP A 248 -17.91 14.48 -0.03
C TRP A 248 -18.10 13.37 1.02
N GLY A 249 -17.36 13.40 2.11
CA GLY A 249 -17.41 12.38 3.16
C GLY A 249 -16.81 11.03 2.77
N VAL A 250 -16.18 10.92 1.60
CA VAL A 250 -15.48 9.71 1.15
C VAL A 250 -14.15 9.59 1.88
N LYS A 251 -13.82 8.38 2.35
CA LYS A 251 -12.53 8.11 3.00
C LYS A 251 -11.62 7.38 2.02
N VAL A 252 -10.38 7.84 1.94
CA VAL A 252 -9.34 7.24 1.11
C VAL A 252 -8.24 6.71 2.02
N SER A 253 -7.95 5.42 1.89
CA SER A 253 -6.90 4.74 2.66
C SER A 253 -5.91 4.06 1.71
N VAL A 254 -4.65 4.07 2.08
CA VAL A 254 -3.58 3.37 1.38
C VAL A 254 -3.10 2.19 2.22
N ILE A 255 -2.98 1.04 1.61
CA ILE A 255 -2.36 -0.13 2.22
C ILE A 255 -0.96 -0.27 1.63
N GLU A 256 0.04 -0.29 2.47
CA GLU A 256 1.46 -0.36 2.13
C GLU A 256 2.05 -1.71 2.59
N PRO A 257 1.74 -2.84 1.91
CA PRO A 257 2.26 -4.15 2.34
C PRO A 257 3.79 -4.17 2.26
N ALA A 258 4.40 -4.83 3.25
CA ALA A 258 5.81 -5.15 3.26
C ALA A 258 6.10 -6.36 2.34
N ASN A 259 6.93 -7.30 2.76
CA ASN A 259 7.28 -8.47 1.94
C ASN A 259 6.26 -9.61 2.13
N PHE A 260 5.47 -9.89 1.09
CA PHE A 260 4.50 -10.99 0.99
C PHE A 260 4.71 -11.82 -0.28
N ILE A 261 5.93 -11.91 -0.78
CA ILE A 261 6.24 -12.59 -2.05
C ILE A 261 5.72 -14.03 -2.03
N VAL A 262 6.04 -14.79 -0.98
CA VAL A 262 5.61 -16.19 -0.83
C VAL A 262 4.08 -16.34 -0.75
N ALA A 263 3.40 -15.38 -0.10
CA ALA A 263 1.95 -15.47 0.10
C ALA A 263 1.15 -15.15 -1.17
N THR A 264 1.72 -14.40 -2.11
CA THR A 264 1.01 -13.89 -3.29
C THR A 264 1.43 -14.52 -4.61
N GLY A 265 2.59 -15.19 -4.63
CA GLY A 265 3.17 -15.68 -5.88
C GLY A 265 3.55 -14.60 -6.89
N ILE A 266 3.64 -13.34 -6.45
CA ILE A 266 3.95 -12.20 -7.33
C ILE A 266 5.36 -12.26 -7.92
N LEU A 267 6.24 -13.08 -7.33
CA LEU A 267 7.58 -13.36 -7.81
C LEU A 267 7.88 -14.85 -7.62
N THR A 268 7.86 -15.62 -8.69
CA THR A 268 8.22 -17.03 -8.71
C THR A 268 9.56 -17.24 -9.42
N ARG A 269 10.15 -18.42 -9.27
CA ARG A 269 11.40 -18.76 -9.99
C ARG A 269 11.24 -18.69 -11.51
N ASP A 270 10.07 -19.08 -12.03
CA ASP A 270 9.76 -19.03 -13.46
C ASP A 270 9.62 -17.58 -13.94
N ILE A 271 8.95 -16.72 -13.17
CA ILE A 271 8.88 -15.28 -13.45
C ILE A 271 10.29 -14.67 -13.45
N VAL A 272 11.15 -15.06 -12.50
CA VAL A 272 12.54 -14.56 -12.46
C VAL A 272 13.31 -15.03 -13.69
N ALA A 273 13.17 -16.29 -14.11
CA ALA A 273 13.85 -16.80 -15.29
C ALA A 273 13.41 -16.07 -16.58
N ALA A 274 12.10 -15.97 -16.80
CA ALA A 274 11.54 -15.27 -17.97
C ALA A 274 11.90 -13.78 -18.00
N THR A 275 11.86 -13.11 -16.86
CA THR A 275 12.26 -11.70 -16.76
C THR A 275 13.75 -11.52 -17.01
N ALA A 276 14.60 -12.40 -16.49
CA ALA A 276 16.05 -12.36 -16.74
C ALA A 276 16.38 -12.52 -18.22
N GLU A 277 15.73 -13.46 -18.91
CA GLU A 277 15.88 -13.66 -20.35
C GLU A 277 15.48 -12.41 -21.14
N LYS A 278 14.31 -11.83 -20.81
CA LYS A 278 13.83 -10.59 -21.41
C LYS A 278 14.82 -9.44 -21.19
N LEU A 279 15.25 -9.18 -19.96
CA LEU A 279 16.19 -8.11 -19.62
C LEU A 279 17.50 -8.25 -20.39
N TRP A 280 18.07 -9.45 -20.40
CA TRP A 280 19.32 -9.67 -21.11
C TRP A 280 19.16 -9.56 -22.63
N SER A 281 18.07 -10.06 -23.20
CA SER A 281 17.85 -9.98 -24.66
C SER A 281 17.64 -8.54 -25.13
N GLU A 282 16.85 -7.76 -24.40
CA GLU A 282 16.48 -6.37 -24.74
C GLU A 282 17.57 -5.34 -24.41
N ALA A 283 18.53 -5.67 -23.52
CA ALA A 283 19.57 -4.74 -23.10
C ALA A 283 20.48 -4.31 -24.28
N PRO A 284 20.84 -3.01 -24.35
CA PRO A 284 21.79 -2.51 -25.35
C PRO A 284 23.16 -3.21 -25.28
N ALA A 285 23.85 -3.32 -26.42
CA ALA A 285 25.15 -3.98 -26.48
C ALA A 285 26.18 -3.35 -25.52
N GLY A 286 26.25 -2.02 -25.45
CA GLY A 286 27.17 -1.31 -24.53
C GLY A 286 26.88 -1.64 -23.06
N VAL A 287 25.61 -1.72 -22.64
CA VAL A 287 25.25 -2.11 -21.27
C VAL A 287 25.73 -3.55 -20.96
N LYS A 288 25.56 -4.48 -21.91
CA LYS A 288 26.05 -5.85 -21.74
C LYS A 288 27.57 -5.93 -21.64
N GLU A 289 28.27 -5.07 -22.39
CA GLU A 289 29.73 -4.99 -22.38
C GLU A 289 30.25 -4.37 -21.08
N ASP A 290 29.68 -3.26 -20.64
CA ASP A 290 30.12 -2.51 -19.45
C ASP A 290 29.87 -3.28 -18.15
N TYR A 291 28.68 -3.85 -17.99
CA TYR A 291 28.32 -4.59 -16.76
C TYR A 291 28.85 -6.04 -16.77
N GLY A 292 28.84 -6.68 -17.92
CA GLY A 292 29.21 -8.06 -18.09
C GLY A 292 28.20 -9.08 -17.57
N LYS A 293 28.31 -10.31 -18.09
CA LYS A 293 27.37 -11.39 -17.77
C LYS A 293 27.42 -11.83 -16.30
N ILE A 294 28.61 -11.77 -15.68
CA ILE A 294 28.80 -12.20 -14.28
C ILE A 294 28.01 -11.29 -13.32
N HIS A 295 28.09 -9.97 -13.51
CA HIS A 295 27.31 -9.00 -12.72
C HIS A 295 25.80 -9.26 -12.86
N PHE A 296 25.33 -9.41 -14.09
CA PHE A 296 23.93 -9.69 -14.35
C PHE A 296 23.46 -10.98 -13.67
N ASP A 297 24.22 -12.07 -13.80
CA ASP A 297 23.85 -13.37 -13.23
C ASP A 297 23.83 -13.36 -11.69
N GLN A 298 24.74 -12.61 -11.06
CA GLN A 298 24.74 -12.42 -9.61
C GLN A 298 23.46 -11.71 -9.13
N HIS A 299 23.01 -10.66 -9.84
CA HIS A 299 21.76 -9.97 -9.52
C HIS A 299 20.53 -10.85 -9.76
N MET A 300 20.55 -11.69 -10.81
CA MET A 300 19.49 -12.66 -11.05
C MET A 300 19.45 -13.76 -9.97
N ALA A 301 20.60 -14.20 -9.49
CA ALA A 301 20.68 -15.12 -8.34
C ALA A 301 20.10 -14.50 -7.06
N LEU A 302 20.39 -13.23 -6.81
CA LEU A 302 19.79 -12.47 -5.71
C LEU A 302 18.26 -12.43 -5.84
N MET A 303 17.72 -12.14 -7.03
CA MET A 303 16.27 -12.13 -7.24
C MET A 303 15.64 -13.49 -7.01
N ARG A 304 16.30 -14.57 -7.42
CA ARG A 304 15.84 -15.95 -7.15
C ARG A 304 15.78 -16.24 -5.65
N SER A 305 16.71 -15.72 -4.84
CA SER A 305 16.71 -15.92 -3.38
C SER A 305 15.50 -15.28 -2.70
N TYR A 306 14.96 -14.18 -3.26
CA TYR A 306 13.75 -13.54 -2.74
C TYR A 306 12.46 -14.31 -2.98
N CYS A 307 12.41 -15.26 -3.94
CA CYS A 307 11.19 -16.02 -4.24
C CYS A 307 10.64 -16.81 -3.06
N SER A 308 11.48 -17.17 -2.08
CA SER A 308 11.09 -17.88 -0.86
C SER A 308 11.00 -16.98 0.37
N SER A 309 11.09 -15.66 0.19
CA SER A 309 11.12 -14.70 1.29
C SER A 309 9.75 -14.09 1.58
N GLY A 310 9.61 -13.54 2.79
CA GLY A 310 8.44 -12.81 3.23
C GLY A 310 7.44 -13.62 4.04
N LEU A 311 6.37 -12.97 4.44
CA LEU A 311 5.29 -13.57 5.20
C LEU A 311 4.49 -14.57 4.35
N ARG A 312 4.18 -15.72 4.94
CA ARG A 312 3.39 -16.78 4.28
C ARG A 312 1.88 -16.55 4.36
N GLY A 313 1.41 -15.82 5.37
CA GLY A 313 0.00 -15.57 5.58
C GLY A 313 -0.41 -14.16 5.18
N VAL A 314 -1.55 -14.01 4.55
CA VAL A 314 -2.11 -12.72 4.10
C VAL A 314 -2.95 -12.00 5.17
N ALA A 315 -3.19 -12.63 6.32
CA ALA A 315 -4.06 -12.12 7.38
C ALA A 315 -3.77 -10.65 7.78
N PRO A 316 -2.51 -10.20 7.95
CA PRO A 316 -2.26 -8.80 8.31
C PRO A 316 -2.76 -7.80 7.26
N VAL A 317 -2.72 -8.16 5.97
CA VAL A 317 -3.24 -7.32 4.88
C VAL A 317 -4.77 -7.34 4.89
N MET A 318 -5.38 -8.51 5.12
CA MET A 318 -6.83 -8.65 5.22
C MET A 318 -7.39 -7.83 6.38
N ASP A 319 -6.75 -7.90 7.55
CA ASP A 319 -7.15 -7.14 8.74
C ASP A 319 -7.11 -5.62 8.49
N ASP A 320 -6.03 -5.13 7.86
CA ASP A 320 -5.85 -3.71 7.58
C ASP A 320 -6.84 -3.20 6.51
N ILE A 321 -7.09 -3.98 5.45
CA ILE A 321 -8.12 -3.64 4.45
C ILE A 321 -9.50 -3.67 5.08
N THR A 322 -9.78 -4.66 5.92
CA THR A 322 -11.06 -4.76 6.63
C THR A 322 -11.28 -3.55 7.51
N ASP A 323 -10.28 -3.14 8.31
CA ASP A 323 -10.39 -1.94 9.13
C ASP A 323 -10.62 -0.67 8.27
N ALA A 324 -9.92 -0.55 7.14
CA ALA A 324 -10.15 0.56 6.20
C ALA A 324 -11.58 0.61 5.66
N LEU A 325 -12.23 -0.55 5.48
CA LEU A 325 -13.59 -0.68 4.97
C LEU A 325 -14.66 -0.48 6.05
N VAL A 326 -14.44 -1.00 7.28
CA VAL A 326 -15.49 -1.05 8.30
C VAL A 326 -15.33 -0.02 9.41
N SER A 327 -14.15 0.57 9.62
CA SER A 327 -13.97 1.58 10.65
C SER A 327 -14.72 2.88 10.30
N LYS A 328 -15.41 3.48 11.29
CA LYS A 328 -15.98 4.84 11.14
C LYS A 328 -14.91 5.90 10.91
N ARG A 329 -13.70 5.65 11.42
CA ARG A 329 -12.53 6.53 11.30
C ARG A 329 -11.31 5.69 10.89
N PRO A 330 -11.24 5.26 9.61
CA PRO A 330 -10.11 4.49 9.12
C PRO A 330 -8.83 5.32 9.17
N HIS A 331 -7.69 4.66 9.27
CA HIS A 331 -6.40 5.31 9.06
C HIS A 331 -6.21 5.69 7.59
N THR A 332 -5.40 6.71 7.36
CA THR A 332 -5.03 7.12 5.99
C THR A 332 -4.03 6.15 5.37
N ARG A 333 -3.17 5.54 6.21
CA ARG A 333 -2.15 4.56 5.80
C ARG A 333 -2.11 3.38 6.75
N TYR A 334 -1.90 2.20 6.19
CA TYR A 334 -1.74 0.94 6.88
C TYR A 334 -0.47 0.26 6.37
N ASN A 335 0.37 -0.21 7.28
CA ASN A 335 1.64 -0.86 6.96
C ASN A 335 1.64 -2.32 7.43
N PRO A 336 0.89 -3.22 6.77
CA PRO A 336 0.90 -4.62 7.15
C PRO A 336 2.25 -5.26 6.84
N GLY A 337 2.83 -5.93 7.83
CA GLY A 337 4.12 -6.58 7.68
C GLY A 337 4.89 -6.72 8.98
N GLU A 338 6.12 -7.17 8.87
CA GLU A 338 7.04 -7.35 9.99
C GLU A 338 7.57 -6.00 10.48
N LEU A 339 7.91 -5.95 11.77
CA LEU A 339 8.34 -4.71 12.43
C LEU A 339 9.59 -4.07 11.79
N HIS A 340 10.56 -4.91 11.37
CA HIS A 340 11.81 -4.40 10.78
C HIS A 340 11.56 -3.65 9.46
N TRP A 341 10.61 -4.11 8.63
CA TRP A 341 10.21 -3.39 7.42
C TRP A 341 9.51 -2.07 7.74
N TRP A 342 8.68 -2.05 8.76
CA TRP A 342 8.07 -0.81 9.22
C TRP A 342 9.11 0.20 9.69
N ILE A 343 10.09 -0.23 10.51
CA ILE A 343 11.20 0.62 10.95
C ILE A 343 11.97 1.15 9.73
N ARG A 344 12.31 0.29 8.78
CA ARG A 344 13.03 0.69 7.57
C ARG A 344 12.27 1.77 6.80
N VAL A 345 10.96 1.62 6.59
CA VAL A 345 10.14 2.65 5.93
C VAL A 345 10.18 3.96 6.72
N GLN A 346 10.07 3.93 8.07
CA GLN A 346 10.13 5.16 8.87
C GLN A 346 11.49 5.86 8.73
N VAL A 347 12.57 5.12 8.79
CA VAL A 347 13.95 5.65 8.61
C VAL A 347 14.09 6.27 7.22
N MET A 348 13.73 5.54 6.16
CA MET A 348 13.87 5.99 4.77
C MET A 348 12.99 7.20 4.42
N THR A 349 11.88 7.39 5.13
CA THR A 349 10.93 8.48 4.82
C THR A 349 11.08 9.72 5.70
N HIS A 350 11.70 9.61 6.88
CA HIS A 350 11.73 10.71 7.85
C HIS A 350 13.15 11.18 8.20
N LEU A 351 14.19 10.39 7.94
CA LEU A 351 15.56 10.83 8.11
C LEU A 351 16.12 11.45 6.82
N PRO A 352 17.08 12.37 6.93
CA PRO A 352 17.81 12.87 5.77
C PRO A 352 18.41 11.72 4.94
N ALA A 353 18.38 11.84 3.61
CA ALA A 353 18.82 10.80 2.68
C ALA A 353 20.26 10.30 2.99
N ALA A 354 21.17 11.21 3.33
CA ALA A 354 22.55 10.82 3.70
C ALA A 354 22.62 9.83 4.87
N ILE A 355 21.68 9.90 5.83
CA ILE A 355 21.64 8.97 6.97
C ILE A 355 20.99 7.65 6.56
N SER A 356 19.87 7.71 5.84
CA SER A 356 19.16 6.52 5.40
C SER A 356 20.00 5.69 4.42
N ASP A 357 20.68 6.35 3.48
CA ASP A 357 21.56 5.69 2.51
C ASP A 357 22.75 5.00 3.22
N PHE A 358 23.39 5.68 4.17
CA PHE A 358 24.45 5.07 4.96
C PHE A 358 24.01 3.83 5.76
N LEU A 359 22.75 3.79 6.21
CA LEU A 359 22.23 2.67 7.00
C LEU A 359 21.81 1.46 6.16
N TYR A 360 21.40 1.68 4.90
CA TYR A 360 20.73 0.64 4.10
C TYR A 360 21.38 0.34 2.75
N PHE A 361 22.35 1.15 2.30
CA PHE A 361 23.09 1.00 1.06
C PHE A 361 24.59 1.24 1.22
#